data_42e0d077e5578ba02d53b114b6d8dc46
#
_entry.id   42e0d077e5578ba02d53b114b6d8dc46
#
_cell.length_a   1.000
_cell.length_b   1.000
_cell.length_c   1.000
_cell.angle_alpha   90.00
_cell.angle_beta   90.00
_cell.angle_gamma   90.00
#
_symmetry.space_group_name_H-M   'P 1'
#
loop_
_entity.id
_entity.type
_entity.pdbx_description
1 polymer ?
#
loop_
_entity_poly.entity_id
_entity_poly.type
_entity_poly.pdbx_seq_one_letter_code
_entity_poly.pdbx_strand_id
1 'polypeptide(L)'
;MAWAAQQRRHPVLLRLTEVRARCLAGEPLRDGIDRPVTWKPSRYDRESHPALPADACVQGRLIVSRVQPSNGAEPILLALFTTLEEERDQIVSLYGGRWNIETDLRTLKQTLRLEELTCTTAEMVAKELDLAMMAYNLVRAVTCLAAQKAGIPPRSYSFTKVKNVINTFGPLIANAKTEDEAKKHFDNMMYYVGQATLPKRKTNRRSYSRAVWPKPKAYPVKHAVAPAGKA
;
A
#
# COMPACT_ATOMS: atom_id res chain seq x y z
N MET A 1 1.68 -16.12 -8.19
CA MET A 1 2.30 -15.12 -7.28
C MET A 1 2.96 -15.75 -6.04
N ALA A 2 2.24 -16.43 -5.15
CA ALA A 2 2.81 -16.98 -3.90
C ALA A 2 4.02 -17.91 -4.13
N TRP A 3 3.93 -18.84 -5.08
CA TRP A 3 5.04 -19.73 -5.42
C TRP A 3 6.27 -18.95 -5.92
N ALA A 4 6.10 -17.96 -6.79
CA ALA A 4 7.22 -17.14 -7.28
C ALA A 4 7.87 -16.30 -6.17
N ALA A 5 7.11 -15.85 -5.19
CA ALA A 5 7.64 -15.16 -4.02
C ALA A 5 8.49 -16.11 -3.16
N GLN A 6 7.99 -17.32 -2.92
CA GLN A 6 8.73 -18.34 -2.17
C GLN A 6 10.05 -18.71 -2.85
N GLN A 7 10.08 -18.86 -4.18
CA GLN A 7 11.32 -19.13 -4.92
C GLN A 7 12.36 -18.03 -4.73
N ARG A 8 11.91 -16.80 -4.51
CA ARG A 8 12.77 -15.64 -4.25
C ARG A 8 13.01 -15.38 -2.76
N ARG A 9 12.59 -16.31 -1.89
CA ARG A 9 12.67 -16.18 -0.43
C ARG A 9 11.97 -14.94 0.13
N HIS A 10 10.93 -14.46 -0.57
CA HIS A 10 10.09 -13.37 -0.06
C HIS A 10 8.95 -13.93 0.77
N PRO A 11 8.72 -13.39 1.97
CA PRO A 11 7.58 -13.79 2.78
C PRO A 11 6.26 -13.39 2.08
N VAL A 12 5.23 -14.19 2.34
CA VAL A 12 3.91 -14.03 1.73
C VAL A 12 2.88 -13.81 2.82
N LEU A 13 2.02 -12.81 2.63
CA LEU A 13 0.84 -12.54 3.45
C LEU A 13 -0.32 -12.18 2.53
N LEU A 14 -1.31 -13.05 2.43
CA LEU A 14 -2.44 -12.93 1.51
C LEU A 14 -3.77 -13.08 2.24
N ARG A 15 -4.73 -12.21 1.91
CA ARG A 15 -6.12 -12.44 2.28
C ARG A 15 -6.73 -13.49 1.35
N LEU A 16 -7.38 -14.48 1.92
CA LEU A 16 -8.11 -15.50 1.19
C LEU A 16 -9.58 -15.12 1.04
N THR A 17 -10.17 -15.58 -0.07
CA THR A 17 -11.63 -15.66 -0.16
C THR A 17 -12.16 -16.74 0.78
N GLU A 18 -13.39 -16.61 1.23
CA GLU A 18 -14.02 -17.59 2.12
C GLU A 18 -13.97 -19.02 1.57
N VAL A 19 -14.28 -19.16 0.28
CA VAL A 19 -14.24 -20.47 -0.41
C VAL A 19 -12.84 -21.06 -0.36
N ARG A 20 -11.81 -20.26 -0.68
CA ARG A 20 -10.42 -20.74 -0.67
C ARG A 20 -9.95 -21.10 0.74
N ALA A 21 -10.33 -20.31 1.72
CA ALA A 21 -9.99 -20.56 3.11
C ALA A 21 -10.65 -21.84 3.63
N ARG A 22 -11.93 -22.08 3.32
CA ARG A 22 -12.63 -23.33 3.66
C ARG A 22 -11.98 -24.55 3.02
N CYS A 23 -11.58 -24.46 1.75
CA CYS A 23 -10.85 -25.54 1.09
C CYS A 23 -9.52 -25.87 1.77
N LEU A 24 -8.78 -24.86 2.23
CA LEU A 24 -7.52 -25.08 2.95
C LEU A 24 -7.75 -25.54 4.40
N ALA A 25 -8.82 -25.07 5.02
CA ALA A 25 -9.21 -25.49 6.35
C ALA A 25 -9.75 -26.95 6.38
N GLY A 26 -10.44 -27.38 5.35
CA GLY A 26 -11.16 -28.68 5.35
C GLY A 26 -12.34 -28.71 6.33
N GLU A 27 -12.71 -27.58 6.92
CA GLU A 27 -13.77 -27.41 7.90
C GLU A 27 -14.41 -25.99 7.79
N PRO A 28 -15.58 -25.75 8.41
CA PRO A 28 -16.14 -24.40 8.49
C PRO A 28 -15.20 -23.43 9.18
N LEU A 29 -15.10 -22.21 8.64
CA LEU A 29 -14.23 -21.19 9.21
C LEU A 29 -14.77 -20.71 10.56
N ARG A 30 -13.90 -20.67 11.54
CA ARG A 30 -14.16 -20.13 12.88
C ARG A 30 -12.98 -19.28 13.35
N ASP A 31 -13.24 -18.36 14.24
CA ASP A 31 -12.19 -17.59 14.90
C ASP A 31 -11.22 -18.52 15.64
N GLY A 32 -9.96 -18.18 15.62
CA GLY A 32 -8.91 -18.93 16.32
C GLY A 32 -8.23 -20.03 15.51
N ILE A 33 -8.62 -20.28 14.26
CA ILE A 33 -7.84 -21.19 13.41
C ILE A 33 -6.46 -20.58 13.17
N ASP A 34 -5.44 -21.35 13.52
CA ASP A 34 -4.02 -21.06 13.22
C ASP A 34 -3.30 -22.38 13.08
N ARG A 35 -3.05 -22.77 11.85
CA ARG A 35 -2.43 -24.08 11.58
C ARG A 35 -1.65 -24.10 10.26
N PRO A 36 -0.66 -25.00 10.16
CA PRO A 36 0.06 -25.20 8.91
C PRO A 36 -0.87 -25.74 7.81
N VAL A 37 -0.69 -25.23 6.61
CA VAL A 37 -1.42 -25.67 5.41
C VAL A 37 -0.51 -25.64 4.19
N THR A 38 -0.82 -26.49 3.22
CA THR A 38 -0.16 -26.47 1.92
C THR A 38 -1.06 -25.82 0.89
N TRP A 39 -0.66 -24.64 0.42
CA TRP A 39 -1.36 -23.95 -0.67
C TRP A 39 -0.92 -24.51 -2.01
N LYS A 40 -1.87 -24.94 -2.84
CA LYS A 40 -1.62 -25.40 -4.21
C LYS A 40 -2.30 -24.46 -5.20
N PRO A 41 -1.69 -24.18 -6.37
CA PRO A 41 -2.33 -23.43 -7.42
C PRO A 41 -3.67 -24.06 -7.83
N SER A 42 -4.67 -23.24 -8.07
CA SER A 42 -5.95 -23.68 -8.61
C SER A 42 -5.81 -24.09 -10.08
N ARG A 43 -6.85 -24.74 -10.63
CA ARG A 43 -6.91 -25.04 -12.07
C ARG A 43 -6.76 -23.75 -12.89
N TYR A 44 -7.45 -22.70 -12.51
CA TYR A 44 -7.37 -21.38 -13.15
C TYR A 44 -5.95 -20.78 -13.12
N ASP A 45 -5.25 -20.90 -11.97
CA ASP A 45 -3.87 -20.44 -11.87
C ASP A 45 -2.93 -21.19 -12.83
N ARG A 46 -3.15 -22.50 -13.01
CA ARG A 46 -2.36 -23.33 -13.92
C ARG A 46 -2.65 -23.02 -15.38
N GLU A 47 -3.90 -22.80 -15.73
CA GLU A 47 -4.32 -22.41 -17.08
C GLU A 47 -3.76 -21.01 -17.45
N SER A 48 -3.75 -20.08 -16.48
CA SER A 48 -3.22 -18.72 -16.68
C SER A 48 -1.69 -18.65 -16.67
N HIS A 49 -1.03 -19.65 -16.07
CA HIS A 49 0.42 -19.70 -15.94
C HIS A 49 0.95 -21.10 -16.25
N PRO A 50 1.01 -21.49 -17.54
CA PRO A 50 1.43 -22.85 -17.97
C PRO A 50 2.85 -23.22 -17.55
N ALA A 51 3.71 -22.23 -17.28
CA ALA A 51 5.08 -22.46 -16.80
C ALA A 51 5.19 -22.88 -15.34
N LEU A 52 4.05 -22.95 -14.59
CA LEU A 52 4.07 -23.43 -13.20
C LEU A 52 4.34 -24.94 -13.16
N PRO A 53 5.33 -25.40 -12.36
CA PRO A 53 5.59 -26.82 -12.16
C PRO A 53 4.33 -27.57 -11.69
N ALA A 54 4.19 -28.84 -12.10
CA ALA A 54 3.02 -29.66 -11.73
C ALA A 54 2.91 -29.85 -10.21
N ASP A 55 4.03 -29.91 -9.52
CA ASP A 55 4.19 -30.06 -8.07
C ASP A 55 4.24 -28.74 -7.32
N ALA A 56 4.09 -27.59 -8.00
CA ALA A 56 4.15 -26.28 -7.37
C ALA A 56 3.20 -26.20 -6.16
N CYS A 57 3.78 -25.94 -5.00
CA CYS A 57 3.05 -25.74 -3.76
C CYS A 57 3.79 -24.71 -2.87
N VAL A 58 3.08 -24.16 -1.90
CA VAL A 58 3.64 -23.23 -0.91
C VAL A 58 3.22 -23.71 0.47
N GLN A 59 4.20 -24.02 1.32
CA GLN A 59 3.96 -24.30 2.73
C GLN A 59 3.74 -22.98 3.47
N GLY A 60 2.77 -22.94 4.35
CA GLY A 60 2.47 -21.75 5.14
C GLY A 60 1.44 -22.05 6.21
N ARG A 61 0.88 -20.99 6.80
CA ARG A 61 -0.14 -21.06 7.86
C ARG A 61 -1.45 -20.47 7.35
N LEU A 62 -2.56 -21.07 7.72
CA LEU A 62 -3.89 -20.49 7.61
C LEU A 62 -4.26 -19.89 8.97
N ILE A 63 -4.48 -18.60 8.98
CA ILE A 63 -4.93 -17.85 10.16
C ILE A 63 -6.33 -17.34 9.89
N VAL A 64 -7.27 -17.61 10.80
CA VAL A 64 -8.62 -17.03 10.76
C VAL A 64 -8.86 -16.28 12.05
N SER A 65 -9.17 -15.00 11.91
CA SER A 65 -9.39 -14.11 13.05
C SER A 65 -10.65 -13.28 12.85
N ARG A 66 -11.43 -13.13 13.91
CA ARG A 66 -12.56 -12.19 13.94
C ARG A 66 -12.01 -10.77 14.15
N VAL A 67 -12.27 -9.90 13.20
CA VAL A 67 -11.76 -8.53 13.19
C VAL A 67 -12.93 -7.55 13.21
N GLN A 68 -12.87 -6.58 14.11
CA GLN A 68 -13.83 -5.48 14.17
C GLN A 68 -13.40 -4.38 13.17
N PRO A 69 -14.19 -4.09 12.14
CA PRO A 69 -13.87 -2.99 11.23
C PRO A 69 -13.94 -1.63 11.95
N SER A 70 -12.99 -0.74 11.63
CA SER A 70 -12.90 0.60 12.23
C SER A 70 -14.08 1.53 11.93
N ASN A 71 -14.94 1.16 10.99
CA ASN A 71 -16.13 1.91 10.58
C ASN A 71 -17.40 1.53 11.39
N GLY A 72 -17.27 0.66 12.40
CA GLY A 72 -18.39 0.19 13.21
C GLY A 72 -19.29 -0.85 12.52
N ALA A 73 -18.89 -1.37 11.34
CA ALA A 73 -19.61 -2.48 10.72
C ALA A 73 -19.50 -3.76 11.57
N GLU A 74 -20.33 -4.75 11.29
CA GLU A 74 -20.28 -6.03 11.99
C GLU A 74 -18.91 -6.71 11.89
N PRO A 75 -18.49 -7.45 12.93
CA PRO A 75 -17.26 -8.21 12.91
C PRO A 75 -17.20 -9.17 11.72
N ILE A 76 -16.06 -9.22 11.05
CA ILE A 76 -15.85 -10.11 9.92
C ILE A 76 -14.82 -11.18 10.27
N LEU A 77 -14.96 -12.37 9.70
CA LEU A 77 -13.90 -13.37 9.72
C LEU A 77 -12.87 -13.04 8.63
N LEU A 78 -11.67 -12.70 9.06
CA LEU A 78 -10.53 -12.46 8.19
C LEU A 78 -9.72 -13.75 8.07
N ALA A 79 -9.65 -14.32 6.88
CA ALA A 79 -8.83 -15.49 6.59
C ALA A 79 -7.55 -15.06 5.86
N LEU A 80 -6.40 -15.41 6.41
CA LEU A 80 -5.08 -15.08 5.90
C LEU A 80 -4.28 -16.36 5.62
N PHE A 81 -3.53 -16.36 4.53
CA PHE A 81 -2.47 -17.31 4.27
C PHE A 81 -1.14 -16.59 4.40
N THR A 82 -0.22 -17.15 5.16
CA THR A 82 1.10 -16.54 5.38
C THR A 82 2.21 -17.57 5.46
N THR A 83 3.42 -17.16 5.06
CA THR A 83 4.67 -17.88 5.29
C THR A 83 5.49 -17.25 6.42
N LEU A 84 4.96 -16.22 7.06
CA LEU A 84 5.55 -15.56 8.22
C LEU A 84 5.36 -16.43 9.48
N GLU A 85 6.33 -16.40 10.38
CA GLU A 85 6.37 -17.22 11.60
C GLU A 85 5.87 -16.49 12.85
N GLU A 86 5.68 -15.15 12.74
CA GLU A 86 5.24 -14.29 13.84
C GLU A 86 3.91 -14.74 14.42
N GLU A 87 3.64 -14.30 15.65
CA GLU A 87 2.39 -14.58 16.36
C GLU A 87 1.16 -14.14 15.57
N ARG A 88 0.06 -14.88 15.71
CA ARG A 88 -1.21 -14.66 15.02
C ARG A 88 -1.65 -13.19 15.03
N ASP A 89 -1.63 -12.56 16.21
CA ASP A 89 -2.14 -11.20 16.39
C ASP A 89 -1.22 -10.17 15.73
N GLN A 90 0.07 -10.44 15.68
CA GLN A 90 1.04 -9.63 14.94
C GLN A 90 0.78 -9.71 13.43
N ILE A 91 0.52 -10.92 12.90
CA ILE A 91 0.17 -11.12 11.48
C ILE A 91 -1.14 -10.40 11.12
N VAL A 92 -2.17 -10.51 11.96
CA VAL A 92 -3.45 -9.81 11.76
C VAL A 92 -3.25 -8.29 11.77
N SER A 93 -2.47 -7.78 12.72
CA SER A 93 -2.10 -6.35 12.82
C SER A 93 -1.31 -5.89 11.58
N LEU A 94 -0.33 -6.68 11.15
CA LEU A 94 0.46 -6.40 9.94
C LEU A 94 -0.44 -6.31 8.70
N TYR A 95 -1.39 -7.24 8.55
CA TYR A 95 -2.35 -7.19 7.46
C TYR A 95 -3.24 -5.94 7.54
N GLY A 96 -3.63 -5.51 8.74
CA GLY A 96 -4.36 -4.27 8.97
C GLY A 96 -3.63 -3.04 8.42
N GLY A 97 -2.30 -3.06 8.45
CA GLY A 97 -1.42 -2.04 7.86
C GLY A 97 -1.39 -2.02 6.31
N ARG A 98 -1.99 -3.01 5.62
CA ARG A 98 -1.99 -3.09 4.15
C ARG A 98 -2.49 -1.81 3.46
N TRP A 99 -3.50 -1.16 4.04
CA TRP A 99 -4.02 0.11 3.52
C TRP A 99 -2.97 1.24 3.45
N ASN A 100 -1.92 1.13 4.26
CA ASN A 100 -0.83 2.11 4.25
C ASN A 100 -0.10 2.11 2.91
N ILE A 101 0.06 0.94 2.27
CA ILE A 101 0.70 0.81 0.94
C ILE A 101 -0.10 1.58 -0.11
N GLU A 102 -1.43 1.47 -0.08
CA GLU A 102 -2.30 2.21 -1.01
C GLU A 102 -2.18 3.74 -0.82
N THR A 103 -2.05 4.18 0.44
CA THR A 103 -1.83 5.59 0.77
C THR A 103 -0.46 6.07 0.31
N ASP A 104 0.58 5.26 0.48
CA ASP A 104 1.94 5.58 0.06
C ASP A 104 2.05 5.63 -1.47
N LEU A 105 1.46 4.65 -2.17
CA LEU A 105 1.38 4.65 -3.63
C LEU A 105 0.60 5.87 -4.17
N ARG A 106 -0.49 6.26 -3.50
CA ARG A 106 -1.22 7.49 -3.86
C ARG A 106 -0.33 8.72 -3.67
N THR A 107 0.44 8.78 -2.59
CA THR A 107 1.38 9.88 -2.34
C THR A 107 2.44 9.98 -3.44
N LEU A 108 3.03 8.84 -3.82
CA LEU A 108 3.99 8.78 -4.93
C LEU A 108 3.36 9.25 -6.24
N LYS A 109 2.21 8.72 -6.60
CA LYS A 109 1.51 9.04 -7.84
C LYS A 109 1.09 10.51 -7.90
N GLN A 110 0.30 10.95 -6.92
CA GLN A 110 -0.37 12.27 -6.97
C GLN A 110 0.50 13.40 -6.41
N THR A 111 1.15 13.19 -5.25
CA THR A 111 1.90 14.28 -4.59
C THR A 111 3.28 14.47 -5.21
N LEU A 112 3.89 13.43 -5.71
CA LEU A 112 5.17 13.48 -6.44
C LEU A 112 4.99 13.39 -7.96
N ARG A 113 3.74 13.41 -8.45
CA ARG A 113 3.37 13.46 -9.88
C ARG A 113 3.95 12.34 -10.74
N LEU A 114 4.20 11.15 -10.18
CA LEU A 114 4.66 9.98 -10.95
C LEU A 114 3.59 9.43 -11.91
N GLU A 115 2.37 9.99 -11.93
CA GLU A 115 1.36 9.69 -12.96
C GLU A 115 1.66 10.37 -14.30
N GLU A 116 2.47 11.44 -14.29
CA GLU A 116 2.80 12.26 -15.45
C GLU A 116 4.33 12.26 -15.62
N LEU A 117 4.86 11.13 -16.14
CA LEU A 117 6.28 11.07 -16.48
C LEU A 117 6.58 12.04 -17.62
N THR A 118 7.56 12.91 -17.43
CA THR A 118 7.94 13.93 -18.40
C THR A 118 9.02 13.44 -19.37
N CYS A 119 9.76 12.42 -18.96
CA CYS A 119 10.84 11.86 -19.77
C CYS A 119 10.33 10.80 -20.76
N THR A 120 10.93 10.77 -21.95
CA THR A 120 10.53 9.89 -23.06
C THR A 120 11.45 8.68 -23.24
N THR A 121 12.69 8.72 -22.74
CA THR A 121 13.62 7.60 -22.82
C THR A 121 13.59 6.75 -21.57
N ALA A 122 13.80 5.44 -21.70
CA ALA A 122 13.76 4.52 -20.56
C ALA A 122 14.79 4.89 -19.46
N GLU A 123 15.97 5.34 -19.85
CA GLU A 123 17.01 5.76 -18.90
C GLU A 123 16.57 7.00 -18.09
N MET A 124 16.02 8.00 -18.77
CA MET A 124 15.56 9.22 -18.11
C MET A 124 14.33 8.97 -17.23
N VAL A 125 13.44 8.08 -17.64
CA VAL A 125 12.30 7.63 -16.83
C VAL A 125 12.80 6.94 -15.55
N ALA A 126 13.82 6.09 -15.64
CA ALA A 126 14.42 5.46 -14.46
C ALA A 126 14.99 6.51 -13.49
N LYS A 127 15.72 7.50 -14.00
CA LYS A 127 16.25 8.61 -13.18
C LYS A 127 15.14 9.45 -12.54
N GLU A 128 14.04 9.72 -13.27
CA GLU A 128 12.89 10.44 -12.75
C GLU A 128 12.21 9.68 -11.59
N LEU A 129 12.08 8.35 -11.74
CA LEU A 129 11.57 7.48 -10.68
C LEU A 129 12.48 7.47 -9.46
N ASP A 130 13.80 7.34 -9.66
CA ASP A 130 14.78 7.34 -8.57
C ASP A 130 14.77 8.65 -7.79
N LEU A 131 14.73 9.79 -8.48
CA LEU A 131 14.61 11.12 -7.85
C LEU A 131 13.32 11.27 -7.04
N ALA A 132 12.20 10.77 -7.57
CA ALA A 132 10.94 10.81 -6.84
C ALA A 132 10.98 9.91 -5.59
N MET A 133 11.60 8.73 -5.66
CA MET A 133 11.80 7.86 -4.51
C MET A 133 12.73 8.48 -3.47
N MET A 134 13.80 9.16 -3.89
CA MET A 134 14.68 9.90 -2.99
C MET A 134 13.92 11.03 -2.28
N ALA A 135 13.14 11.82 -3.01
CA ALA A 135 12.30 12.87 -2.44
C ALA A 135 11.27 12.33 -1.44
N TYR A 136 10.63 11.20 -1.77
CA TYR A 136 9.73 10.51 -0.86
C TYR A 136 10.43 10.08 0.44
N ASN A 137 11.59 9.45 0.32
CA ASN A 137 12.37 8.99 1.47
C ASN A 137 12.86 10.14 2.33
N LEU A 138 13.28 11.25 1.73
CA LEU A 138 13.67 12.47 2.47
C LEU A 138 12.52 13.00 3.31
N VAL A 139 11.33 13.16 2.72
CA VAL A 139 10.13 13.63 3.45
C VAL A 139 9.79 12.67 4.60
N ARG A 140 9.90 11.35 4.38
CA ARG A 140 9.67 10.33 5.41
C ARG A 140 10.70 10.39 6.53
N ALA A 141 11.99 10.55 6.19
CA ALA A 141 13.06 10.66 7.19
C ALA A 141 12.85 11.88 8.10
N VAL A 142 12.60 13.06 7.52
CA VAL A 142 12.30 14.27 8.29
C VAL A 142 11.04 14.10 9.15
N THR A 143 10.01 13.45 8.61
CA THR A 143 8.79 13.11 9.37
C THR A 143 9.08 12.20 10.56
N CYS A 144 9.93 11.18 10.37
CA CYS A 144 10.32 10.25 11.44
C CYS A 144 11.08 10.97 12.56
N LEU A 145 12.01 11.88 12.21
CA LEU A 145 12.73 12.69 13.19
C LEU A 145 11.79 13.57 14.03
N ALA A 146 10.81 14.22 13.38
CA ALA A 146 9.81 15.02 14.09
C ALA A 146 8.90 14.14 14.98
N ALA A 147 8.50 12.99 14.48
CA ALA A 147 7.66 12.03 15.19
C ALA A 147 8.36 11.48 16.45
N GLN A 148 9.66 11.17 16.33
CA GLN A 148 10.48 10.71 17.45
C GLN A 148 10.59 11.78 18.53
N LYS A 149 10.84 13.05 18.16
CA LYS A 149 10.87 14.16 19.12
C LYS A 149 9.54 14.38 19.83
N ALA A 150 8.41 14.20 19.11
CA ALA A 150 7.07 14.43 19.65
C ALA A 150 6.44 13.21 20.33
N GLY A 151 7.04 12.04 20.25
CA GLY A 151 6.48 10.79 20.80
C GLY A 151 5.17 10.34 20.13
N ILE A 152 4.93 10.71 18.87
CA ILE A 152 3.71 10.35 18.12
C ILE A 152 4.06 9.56 16.85
N PRO A 153 3.13 8.71 16.35
CA PRO A 153 3.40 7.94 15.14
C PRO A 153 3.69 8.83 13.92
N PRO A 154 4.68 8.48 13.07
CA PRO A 154 5.03 9.27 11.87
C PRO A 154 3.84 9.47 10.91
N ARG A 155 2.90 8.53 10.87
CA ARG A 155 1.68 8.63 10.04
C ARG A 155 0.64 9.63 10.58
N SER A 156 0.88 10.22 11.74
CA SER A 156 0.10 11.36 12.25
C SER A 156 0.40 12.68 11.55
N TYR A 157 1.46 12.73 10.74
CA TYR A 157 1.85 13.90 9.97
C TYR A 157 1.29 13.88 8.55
N SER A 158 1.03 15.08 8.02
CA SER A 158 0.63 15.26 6.62
C SER A 158 1.86 15.27 5.72
N PHE A 159 2.00 14.28 4.84
CA PHE A 159 3.09 14.22 3.88
C PHE A 159 3.21 15.50 3.05
N THR A 160 2.08 16.01 2.53
CA THR A 160 2.07 17.22 1.70
C THR A 160 2.54 18.45 2.47
N LYS A 161 2.10 18.62 3.74
CA LYS A 161 2.55 19.75 4.56
C LYS A 161 4.04 19.68 4.85
N VAL A 162 4.54 18.49 5.25
CA VAL A 162 5.98 18.27 5.49
C VAL A 162 6.79 18.54 4.22
N LYS A 163 6.36 18.00 3.07
CA LYS A 163 7.00 18.30 1.77
C LYS A 163 7.10 19.80 1.51
N ASN A 164 6.01 20.55 1.73
CA ASN A 164 6.01 21.99 1.50
C ASN A 164 6.97 22.71 2.45
N VAL A 165 7.05 22.30 3.73
CA VAL A 165 8.03 22.88 4.68
C VAL A 165 9.46 22.59 4.19
N ILE A 166 9.77 21.37 3.77
CA ILE A 166 11.09 21.03 3.22
C ILE A 166 11.40 21.87 1.98
N ASN A 167 10.44 22.03 1.07
CA ASN A 167 10.64 22.87 -0.13
C ASN A 167 10.91 24.33 0.20
N THR A 168 10.37 24.85 1.31
CA THR A 168 10.61 26.23 1.75
C THR A 168 11.99 26.38 2.41
N PHE A 169 12.34 25.48 3.31
CA PHE A 169 13.56 25.61 4.10
C PHE A 169 14.80 24.97 3.46
N GLY A 170 14.62 23.94 2.60
CA GLY A 170 15.71 23.25 1.94
C GLY A 170 16.68 24.18 1.20
N PRO A 171 16.20 25.09 0.33
CA PRO A 171 17.05 26.08 -0.32
C PRO A 171 17.76 27.02 0.66
N LEU A 172 17.11 27.39 1.77
CA LEU A 172 17.72 28.26 2.79
C LEU A 172 18.87 27.55 3.50
N ILE A 173 18.71 26.27 3.82
CA ILE A 173 19.75 25.43 4.42
C ILE A 173 20.91 25.24 3.43
N ALA A 174 20.61 24.91 2.17
CA ALA A 174 21.61 24.64 1.15
C ALA A 174 22.46 25.88 0.78
N ASN A 175 21.88 27.07 0.87
CA ASN A 175 22.55 28.33 0.55
C ASN A 175 23.07 29.10 1.78
N ALA A 176 23.00 28.53 2.98
CA ALA A 176 23.49 29.13 4.20
C ALA A 176 25.02 29.32 4.10
N LYS A 177 25.49 30.48 4.52
CA LYS A 177 26.92 30.88 4.45
C LYS A 177 27.74 30.31 5.62
N THR A 178 27.07 29.99 6.72
CA THR A 178 27.69 29.46 7.92
C THR A 178 26.94 28.25 8.44
N GLU A 179 27.62 27.40 9.20
CA GLU A 179 26.98 26.24 9.83
C GLU A 179 25.90 26.64 10.84
N ASP A 180 26.11 27.73 11.57
CA ASP A 180 25.13 28.27 12.51
C ASP A 180 23.85 28.75 11.81
N GLU A 181 23.99 29.37 10.65
CA GLU A 181 22.85 29.79 9.81
C GLU A 181 22.08 28.58 9.29
N ALA A 182 22.80 27.57 8.76
CA ALA A 182 22.20 26.32 8.31
C ALA A 182 21.45 25.61 9.44
N LYS A 183 22.06 25.53 10.62
CA LYS A 183 21.43 24.96 11.81
C LYS A 183 20.17 25.71 12.24
N LYS A 184 20.20 27.04 12.23
CA LYS A 184 19.04 27.87 12.54
C LYS A 184 17.88 27.60 11.57
N HIS A 185 18.17 27.49 10.28
CA HIS A 185 17.16 27.17 9.27
C HIS A 185 16.63 25.75 9.45
N PHE A 186 17.47 24.79 9.78
CA PHE A 186 17.07 23.42 10.07
C PHE A 186 16.17 23.33 11.31
N ASP A 187 16.52 24.03 12.39
CA ASP A 187 15.71 24.04 13.62
C ASP A 187 14.33 24.67 13.36
N ASN A 188 14.27 25.76 12.59
CA ASN A 188 13.02 26.35 12.15
C ASN A 188 12.20 25.38 11.29
N MET A 189 12.83 24.70 10.33
CA MET A 189 12.19 23.67 9.54
C MET A 189 11.54 22.59 10.44
N MET A 190 12.30 22.08 11.39
CA MET A 190 11.83 21.04 12.32
C MET A 190 10.67 21.53 13.20
N TYR A 191 10.68 22.80 13.62
CA TYR A 191 9.55 23.40 14.32
C TYR A 191 8.27 23.37 13.47
N TYR A 192 8.32 23.84 12.21
CA TYR A 192 7.15 23.83 11.32
C TYR A 192 6.72 22.42 10.92
N VAL A 193 7.65 21.48 10.77
CA VAL A 193 7.32 20.07 10.57
C VAL A 193 6.53 19.53 11.76
N GLY A 194 6.90 19.88 12.98
CA GLY A 194 6.17 19.51 14.19
C GLY A 194 4.69 19.95 14.17
N GLN A 195 4.39 21.08 13.52
CA GLN A 195 3.02 21.61 13.37
C GLN A 195 2.25 20.94 12.19
N ALA A 196 2.92 20.18 11.34
CA ALA A 196 2.32 19.58 10.15
C ALA A 196 1.47 18.32 10.43
N THR A 197 0.90 18.19 11.62
CA THR A 197 0.06 17.05 11.99
C THR A 197 -1.26 17.03 11.22
N LEU A 198 -1.79 15.81 11.03
CA LEU A 198 -3.12 15.60 10.50
C LEU A 198 -4.17 15.98 11.55
N PRO A 199 -5.26 16.65 11.15
CA PRO A 199 -6.35 16.91 12.08
C PRO A 199 -6.95 15.60 12.56
N LYS A 200 -7.23 15.49 13.88
CA LYS A 200 -7.96 14.37 14.43
C LYS A 200 -9.31 14.27 13.70
N ARG A 201 -9.54 13.16 13.02
CA ARG A 201 -10.83 12.93 12.36
C ARG A 201 -11.92 12.92 13.42
N LYS A 202 -12.91 13.79 13.29
CA LYS A 202 -14.12 13.70 14.10
C LYS A 202 -14.79 12.34 13.79
N THR A 203 -15.03 11.55 14.81
CA THR A 203 -15.56 10.17 14.72
C THR A 203 -16.96 10.09 14.11
N ASN A 204 -17.66 11.21 13.95
CA ASN A 204 -19.02 11.29 13.40
C ASN A 204 -19.07 11.43 11.87
N ARG A 205 -18.24 10.73 11.11
CA ARG A 205 -18.56 10.54 9.69
C ARG A 205 -19.72 9.57 9.60
N ARG A 206 -20.90 10.09 9.22
CA ARG A 206 -22.03 9.24 8.81
C ARG A 206 -21.48 8.23 7.80
N SER A 207 -21.54 6.94 8.15
CA SER A 207 -21.25 5.86 7.23
C SER A 207 -22.43 5.78 6.26
N TYR A 208 -22.26 6.31 5.07
CA TYR A 208 -23.21 6.02 4.01
C TYR A 208 -22.81 4.68 3.40
N SER A 209 -23.79 3.78 3.24
CA SER A 209 -23.61 2.60 2.41
C SER A 209 -23.14 3.08 1.02
N ARG A 210 -22.06 2.51 0.52
CA ARG A 210 -21.62 2.84 -0.84
C ARG A 210 -22.72 2.46 -1.79
N ALA A 211 -23.23 3.43 -2.56
CA ALA A 211 -24.07 3.13 -3.69
C ALA A 211 -23.32 2.14 -4.59
N VAL A 212 -23.95 1.01 -4.90
CA VAL A 212 -23.43 0.09 -5.90
C VAL A 212 -23.58 0.82 -7.24
N TRP A 213 -22.51 1.41 -7.72
CA TRP A 213 -22.52 1.96 -9.07
C TRP A 213 -22.75 0.81 -10.03
N PRO A 214 -23.72 0.92 -10.95
CA PRO A 214 -23.83 -0.06 -12.01
C PRO A 214 -22.47 -0.13 -12.71
N LYS A 215 -22.02 -1.34 -13.05
CA LYS A 215 -20.77 -1.52 -13.81
C LYS A 215 -20.80 -0.52 -14.96
N PRO A 216 -19.71 0.27 -15.17
CA PRO A 216 -19.67 1.18 -16.30
C PRO A 216 -20.04 0.37 -17.54
N LYS A 217 -21.02 0.85 -18.29
CA LYS A 217 -21.36 0.25 -19.59
C LYS A 217 -20.03 0.13 -20.35
N ALA A 218 -19.77 -1.04 -20.89
CA ALA A 218 -18.57 -1.26 -21.69
C ALA A 218 -18.39 -0.05 -22.61
N TYR A 219 -17.17 0.48 -22.71
CA TYR A 219 -16.88 1.60 -23.60
C TYR A 219 -17.55 1.29 -24.95
N PRO A 220 -18.28 2.25 -25.56
CA PRO A 220 -18.90 2.00 -26.84
C PRO A 220 -17.75 1.61 -27.79
N VAL A 221 -17.80 0.37 -28.25
CA VAL A 221 -16.89 -0.10 -29.29
C VAL A 221 -17.13 0.84 -30.47
N LYS A 222 -16.09 1.55 -30.92
CA LYS A 222 -16.19 2.30 -32.17
C LYS A 222 -16.62 1.30 -33.23
N HIS A 223 -17.88 1.37 -33.65
CA HIS A 223 -18.34 0.57 -34.78
C HIS A 223 -17.39 0.88 -35.95
N ALA A 224 -16.74 -0.13 -36.44
CA ALA A 224 -15.96 0.01 -37.65
C ALA A 224 -16.90 0.66 -38.70
N VAL A 225 -16.52 1.83 -39.16
CA VAL A 225 -17.23 2.50 -40.27
C VAL A 225 -17.22 1.50 -41.41
N ALA A 226 -18.40 1.00 -41.78
CA ALA A 226 -18.53 0.13 -42.95
C ALA A 226 -17.89 0.84 -44.13
N PRO A 227 -17.04 0.18 -44.92
CA PRO A 227 -16.44 0.79 -46.12
C PRO A 227 -17.58 1.26 -47.00
N ALA A 228 -17.55 2.54 -47.36
CA ALA A 228 -18.52 3.11 -48.31
C ALA A 228 -18.56 2.26 -49.57
N GLY A 229 -19.70 1.65 -49.82
CA GLY A 229 -19.93 0.87 -51.03
C GLY A 229 -19.61 1.74 -52.26
N LYS A 230 -18.74 1.25 -53.11
CA LYS A 230 -18.56 1.81 -54.46
C LYS A 230 -19.86 1.60 -55.24
N ALA A 231 -20.52 2.68 -55.63
CA ALA A 231 -21.51 2.70 -56.65
C ALA A 231 -20.82 2.58 -58.02
#